data_cd5e4601a718b7d8b3759a54188b51bb
#
_entry.id   cd5e4601a718b7d8b3759a54188b51bb
#
_cell.length_a   1.000
_cell.length_b   1.000
_cell.length_c   1.000
_cell.angle_alpha   90.00
_cell.angle_beta   90.00
_cell.angle_gamma   90.00
#
_symmetry.space_group_name_H-M   'P 1'
#
loop_
_entity.id
_entity.type
_entity.pdbx_description
1 polymer ?
#
loop_
_entity_poly.entity_id
_entity_poly.type
_entity_poly.pdbx_seq_one_letter_code
_entity_poly.pdbx_strand_id
1 'polypeptide(L)'
;MKASIRGILLSGLVYPGLGQLILGRMTSGVTLVVFATVTFVVLIYRVVQRVYGLVDQILPLMADNALDIATLKELLARDGDGGWGLEKICLLGLVGCWLIATGHAYYVGKKIDSQSN
;
A
#
# COMPACT_ATOMS: atom_id res chain seq x y z
N MET A 1 -18.91 16.36 -14.17
CA MET A 1 -17.88 16.27 -13.09
C MET A 1 -16.58 16.86 -13.61
N LYS A 2 -15.94 17.72 -12.86
CA LYS A 2 -14.67 18.33 -13.27
C LYS A 2 -13.55 17.30 -13.39
N ALA A 3 -12.63 17.49 -14.33
CA ALA A 3 -11.51 16.57 -14.55
C ALA A 3 -10.62 16.41 -13.30
N SER A 4 -10.45 17.49 -12.53
CA SER A 4 -9.74 17.48 -11.26
C SER A 4 -10.36 16.51 -10.25
N ILE A 5 -11.68 16.52 -10.11
CA ILE A 5 -12.40 15.65 -9.18
C ILE A 5 -12.33 14.18 -9.62
N ARG A 6 -12.47 13.93 -10.92
CA ARG A 6 -12.32 12.57 -11.47
C ARG A 6 -10.92 12.01 -11.24
N GLY A 7 -9.89 12.84 -11.46
CA GLY A 7 -8.52 12.47 -11.22
C GLY A 7 -8.24 12.09 -9.76
N ILE A 8 -8.75 12.90 -8.82
CA ILE A 8 -8.60 12.63 -7.38
C ILE A 8 -9.32 11.35 -6.98
N LEU A 9 -10.59 11.20 -7.40
CA LEU A 9 -11.39 10.02 -7.04
C LEU A 9 -10.78 8.73 -7.59
N LEU A 10 -10.29 8.74 -8.81
CA LEU A 10 -9.70 7.56 -9.44
C LEU A 10 -8.31 7.24 -8.88
N SER A 11 -7.47 8.25 -8.63
CA SER A 11 -6.17 8.02 -8.00
C SER A 11 -6.28 7.72 -6.51
N GLY A 12 -7.21 8.36 -5.82
CA GLY A 12 -7.34 8.24 -4.38
C GLY A 12 -8.12 7.01 -3.93
N LEU A 13 -9.22 6.67 -4.62
CA LEU A 13 -10.10 5.58 -4.22
C LEU A 13 -9.78 4.23 -4.88
N VAL A 14 -9.37 4.23 -6.14
CA VAL A 14 -9.27 2.98 -6.90
C VAL A 14 -7.85 2.46 -6.93
N TYR A 15 -6.92 3.24 -7.45
CA TYR A 15 -5.53 2.81 -7.54
C TYR A 15 -4.61 4.00 -7.84
N PRO A 16 -3.45 4.13 -7.16
CA PRO A 16 -2.50 5.21 -7.44
C PRO A 16 -1.99 5.13 -8.88
N GLY A 17 -2.12 6.24 -9.61
CA GLY A 17 -1.70 6.34 -11.01
C GLY A 17 -2.80 6.21 -12.05
N LEU A 18 -3.95 5.57 -11.76
CA LEU A 18 -5.06 5.45 -12.72
C LEU A 18 -5.63 6.80 -13.14
N GLY A 19 -5.73 7.75 -12.23
CA GLY A 19 -6.20 9.10 -12.54
C GLY A 19 -5.35 9.78 -13.60
N GLN A 20 -4.03 9.56 -13.59
CA GLN A 20 -3.10 10.13 -14.58
C GLN A 20 -3.21 9.45 -15.94
N LEU A 21 -3.48 8.14 -15.97
CA LEU A 21 -3.73 7.41 -17.22
C LEU A 21 -4.96 7.96 -17.95
N ILE A 22 -6.04 8.20 -17.22
CA ILE A 22 -7.30 8.73 -17.78
C ILE A 22 -7.14 10.19 -18.24
N LEU A 23 -6.30 10.98 -17.57
CA LEU A 23 -5.99 12.36 -17.94
C LEU A 23 -5.00 12.47 -19.12
N GLY A 24 -4.62 11.36 -19.77
CA GLY A 24 -3.81 11.33 -20.97
C GLY A 24 -2.29 11.40 -20.74
N ARG A 25 -1.83 11.30 -19.51
CA ARG A 25 -0.39 11.24 -19.17
C ARG A 25 0.06 9.79 -18.97
N MET A 26 0.14 9.06 -20.06
CA MET A 26 0.44 7.63 -20.03
C MET A 26 1.76 7.27 -19.33
N THR A 27 2.83 8.00 -19.64
CA THR A 27 4.17 7.66 -19.09
C THR A 27 4.21 7.77 -17.58
N SER A 28 3.70 8.86 -17.02
CA SER A 28 3.69 9.08 -15.56
C SER A 28 2.72 8.14 -14.86
N GLY A 29 1.53 7.93 -15.45
CA GLY A 29 0.52 7.03 -14.90
C GLY A 29 1.00 5.57 -14.86
N VAL A 30 1.59 5.07 -15.95
CA VAL A 30 2.13 3.70 -16.03
C VAL A 30 3.27 3.50 -15.03
N THR A 31 4.19 4.45 -14.92
CA THR A 31 5.30 4.35 -13.95
C THR A 31 4.79 4.23 -12.51
N LEU A 32 3.81 5.05 -12.13
CA LEU A 32 3.22 4.99 -10.78
C LEU A 32 2.45 3.69 -10.54
N VAL A 33 1.69 3.23 -11.52
CA VAL A 33 0.97 1.94 -11.42
C VAL A 33 1.93 0.77 -11.26
N VAL A 34 2.99 0.70 -12.06
CA VAL A 34 4.01 -0.34 -11.96
C VAL A 34 4.70 -0.31 -10.61
N PHE A 35 5.14 0.87 -10.17
CA PHE A 35 5.80 1.03 -8.87
C PHE A 35 4.88 0.61 -7.71
N ALA A 36 3.64 1.07 -7.71
CA ALA A 36 2.65 0.70 -6.68
C ALA A 36 2.36 -0.81 -6.70
N THR A 37 2.23 -1.42 -7.88
CA THR A 37 1.98 -2.86 -8.01
C THR A 37 3.16 -3.67 -7.47
N VAL A 38 4.38 -3.35 -7.84
CA VAL A 38 5.58 -4.04 -7.34
C VAL A 38 5.68 -3.93 -5.81
N THR A 39 5.50 -2.72 -5.28
CA THR A 39 5.54 -2.48 -3.83
C THR A 39 4.44 -3.28 -3.11
N PHE A 40 3.25 -3.32 -3.68
CA PHE A 40 2.12 -4.05 -3.11
C PHE A 40 2.34 -5.57 -3.12
N VAL A 41 2.87 -6.12 -4.21
CA VAL A 41 3.20 -7.54 -4.31
C VAL A 41 4.27 -7.92 -3.29
N VAL A 42 5.31 -7.12 -3.16
CA VAL A 42 6.37 -7.33 -2.15
C VAL A 42 5.79 -7.29 -0.74
N LEU A 43 4.91 -6.34 -0.45
CA LEU A 43 4.25 -6.21 0.85
C LEU A 43 3.41 -7.44 1.18
N ILE A 44 2.56 -7.88 0.25
CA ILE A 44 1.74 -9.09 0.43
C ILE A 44 2.62 -10.32 0.65
N TYR A 45 3.65 -10.49 -0.16
CA TYR A 45 4.59 -11.60 0.00
C TYR A 45 5.21 -11.63 1.41
N ARG A 46 5.65 -10.49 1.91
CA ARG A 46 6.21 -10.34 3.26
C ARG A 46 5.20 -10.66 4.35
N VAL A 47 3.99 -10.14 4.23
CA VAL A 47 2.90 -10.41 5.20
C VAL A 47 2.56 -11.91 5.21
N VAL A 48 2.44 -12.54 4.05
CA VAL A 48 2.16 -13.98 3.95
C VAL A 48 3.28 -14.81 4.61
N GLN A 49 4.53 -14.51 4.33
CA GLN A 49 5.68 -15.19 4.96
C GLN A 49 5.65 -15.04 6.50
N ARG A 50 5.31 -13.86 6.98
CA ARG A 50 5.19 -13.59 8.41
C ARG A 50 4.05 -14.39 9.05
N VAL A 51 2.89 -14.45 8.40
CA VAL A 51 1.74 -15.24 8.87
C VAL A 51 2.11 -16.72 8.96
N TYR A 52 2.77 -17.27 7.94
CA TYR A 52 3.23 -18.66 7.99
C TYR A 52 4.21 -18.91 9.14
N GLY A 53 5.16 -18.02 9.35
CA GLY A 53 6.11 -18.11 10.47
C GLY A 53 5.43 -18.07 11.84
N LEU A 54 4.41 -17.23 12.00
CA LEU A 54 3.60 -17.19 13.24
C LEU A 54 2.77 -18.48 13.43
N VAL A 55 2.16 -18.98 12.38
CA VAL A 55 1.37 -20.23 12.43
C VAL A 55 2.26 -21.39 12.85
N ASP A 56 3.47 -21.52 12.29
CA ASP A 56 4.42 -22.56 12.66
C ASP A 56 4.84 -22.50 14.13
N GLN A 57 4.88 -21.33 14.73
CA GLN A 57 5.19 -21.14 16.15
C GLN A 57 3.99 -21.41 17.06
N ILE A 58 2.77 -21.06 16.60
CA ILE A 58 1.54 -21.20 17.39
C ILE A 58 1.03 -22.63 17.36
N LEU A 59 1.17 -23.34 16.26
CA LEU A 59 0.60 -24.67 16.07
C LEU A 59 1.02 -25.69 17.15
N PRO A 60 2.32 -25.85 17.50
CA PRO A 60 2.73 -26.73 18.57
C PRO A 60 2.23 -26.28 19.94
N LEU A 61 2.14 -24.97 20.19
CA LEU A 61 1.61 -24.44 21.45
C LEU A 61 0.12 -24.73 21.62
N MET A 62 -0.63 -24.75 20.54
CA MET A 62 -2.05 -25.16 20.57
C MET A 62 -2.19 -26.66 20.86
N ALA A 63 -1.33 -27.49 20.30
CA ALA A 63 -1.34 -28.94 20.53
C ALA A 63 -1.06 -29.30 21.99
N ASP A 64 -0.18 -28.54 22.66
CA ASP A 64 0.21 -28.75 24.06
C ASP A 64 -0.70 -28.00 25.08
N ASN A 65 -1.75 -27.33 24.63
CA ASN A 65 -2.59 -26.41 25.43
C ASN A 65 -1.79 -25.34 26.18
N ALA A 66 -0.60 -24.99 25.68
CA ALA A 66 0.29 -23.99 26.25
C ALA A 66 0.02 -22.57 25.71
N LEU A 67 -0.96 -22.40 24.81
CA LEU A 67 -1.31 -21.13 24.24
C LEU A 67 -2.18 -20.33 25.19
N ASP A 68 -1.61 -19.29 25.80
CA ASP A 68 -2.33 -18.28 26.57
C ASP A 68 -2.09 -16.88 25.98
N ILE A 69 -2.80 -15.88 26.54
CA ILE A 69 -2.68 -14.49 26.06
C ILE A 69 -1.27 -13.94 26.28
N ALA A 70 -0.60 -14.31 27.36
CA ALA A 70 0.75 -13.85 27.67
C ALA A 70 1.77 -14.38 26.65
N THR A 71 1.71 -15.67 26.31
CA THR A 71 2.55 -16.30 25.29
C THR A 71 2.30 -15.68 23.92
N LEU A 72 1.06 -15.44 23.56
CA LEU A 72 0.68 -14.80 22.30
C LEU A 72 1.24 -13.37 22.20
N LYS A 73 1.13 -12.59 23.28
CA LYS A 73 1.71 -11.24 23.35
C LYS A 73 3.23 -11.26 23.20
N GLU A 74 3.90 -12.21 23.84
CA GLU A 74 5.36 -12.36 23.74
C GLU A 74 5.79 -12.71 22.31
N LEU A 75 5.10 -13.62 21.63
CA LEU A 75 5.37 -13.98 20.24
C LEU A 75 5.20 -12.78 19.30
N LEU A 76 4.11 -12.03 19.47
CA LEU A 76 3.85 -10.82 18.68
C LEU A 76 4.88 -9.73 18.95
N ALA A 77 5.34 -9.56 20.19
CA ALA A 77 6.36 -8.59 20.54
C ALA A 77 7.72 -8.95 19.94
N ARG A 78 8.12 -10.23 19.99
CA ARG A 78 9.34 -10.73 19.35
C ARG A 78 9.34 -10.51 17.84
N ASP A 79 8.23 -10.78 17.20
CA ASP A 79 8.07 -10.59 15.77
C ASP A 79 8.11 -9.10 15.40
N GLY A 80 7.60 -8.22 16.26
CA GLY A 80 7.64 -6.77 16.09
C GLY A 80 9.03 -6.14 16.08
N ASP A 81 9.96 -6.68 16.84
CA ASP A 81 11.32 -6.11 16.97
C ASP A 81 12.28 -6.51 15.83
N GLY A 82 12.04 -7.64 15.18
CA GLY A 82 13.04 -8.25 14.28
C GLY A 82 12.84 -8.00 12.77
N GLY A 83 11.69 -7.53 12.31
CA GLY A 83 11.38 -7.57 10.88
C GLY A 83 10.55 -6.42 10.31
N TRP A 84 10.08 -5.52 11.13
CA TRP A 84 9.20 -4.43 10.70
C TRP A 84 9.89 -3.29 9.95
N GLY A 85 11.21 -3.26 9.87
CA GLY A 85 11.94 -2.19 9.21
C GLY A 85 11.61 -2.06 7.73
N LEU A 86 11.69 -3.15 6.98
CA LEU A 86 11.41 -3.16 5.54
C LEU A 86 9.93 -2.96 5.25
N GLU A 87 9.05 -3.56 6.04
CA GLU A 87 7.60 -3.44 5.88
C GLU A 87 7.12 -2.01 6.16
N LYS A 88 7.64 -1.36 7.18
CA LYS A 88 7.37 0.05 7.46
C LYS A 88 7.84 0.95 6.30
N ILE A 89 9.02 0.71 5.76
CA ILE A 89 9.55 1.45 4.62
C ILE A 89 8.67 1.24 3.39
N CYS A 90 8.26 0.01 3.10
CA CYS A 90 7.35 -0.30 1.99
C CYS A 90 5.99 0.38 2.18
N LEU A 91 5.44 0.33 3.39
CA LEU A 91 4.17 0.96 3.70
C LEU A 91 4.24 2.48 3.57
N LEU A 92 5.28 3.11 4.11
CA LEU A 92 5.52 4.55 3.97
C LEU A 92 5.73 4.95 2.51
N GLY A 93 6.47 4.14 1.74
CA GLY A 93 6.66 4.34 0.31
C GLY A 93 5.34 4.26 -0.46
N LEU A 94 4.49 3.30 -0.13
CA LEU A 94 3.17 3.14 -0.74
C LEU A 94 2.25 4.33 -0.44
N VAL A 95 2.17 4.74 0.82
CA VAL A 95 1.38 5.91 1.25
C VAL A 95 1.92 7.20 0.62
N GLY A 96 3.23 7.39 0.60
CA GLY A 96 3.88 8.53 -0.05
C GLY A 96 3.60 8.57 -1.55
N CYS A 97 3.72 7.45 -2.24
CA CYS A 97 3.40 7.31 -3.65
C CYS A 97 1.92 7.64 -3.92
N TRP A 98 1.03 7.17 -3.06
CA TRP A 98 -0.41 7.46 -3.14
C TRP A 98 -0.73 8.94 -2.98
N LEU A 99 -0.13 9.60 -1.99
CA LEU A 99 -0.30 11.04 -1.76
C LEU A 99 0.24 11.86 -2.94
N ILE A 100 1.42 11.51 -3.47
CA ILE A 100 2.02 12.17 -4.63
C ILE A 100 1.14 11.98 -5.87
N ALA A 101 0.65 10.77 -6.12
CA ALA A 101 -0.22 10.47 -7.25
C ALA A 101 -1.52 11.26 -7.19
N THR A 102 -2.14 11.35 -6.02
CA THR A 102 -3.38 12.11 -5.80
C THR A 102 -3.15 13.61 -5.98
N GLY A 103 -2.09 14.16 -5.38
CA GLY A 103 -1.74 15.57 -5.53
C GLY A 103 -1.40 15.95 -6.97
N HIS A 104 -0.67 15.12 -7.68
CA HIS A 104 -0.34 15.33 -9.09
C HIS A 104 -1.59 15.24 -9.98
N ALA A 105 -2.46 14.27 -9.74
CA ALA A 105 -3.73 14.16 -10.47
C ALA A 105 -4.62 15.39 -10.29
N TYR A 106 -4.66 15.92 -9.07
CA TYR A 106 -5.36 17.19 -8.80
C TYR A 106 -4.77 18.36 -9.58
N TYR A 107 -3.46 18.51 -9.55
CA TYR A 107 -2.76 19.59 -10.25
C TYR A 107 -3.00 19.54 -11.78
N VAL A 108 -2.87 18.36 -12.37
CA VAL A 108 -3.10 18.14 -13.80
C VAL A 108 -4.58 18.38 -14.15
N GLY A 109 -5.50 17.87 -13.35
CA GLY A 109 -6.92 18.06 -13.53
C GLY A 109 -7.32 19.55 -13.46
N LYS A 110 -6.77 20.29 -12.50
CA LYS A 110 -6.98 21.73 -12.38
C LYS A 110 -6.46 22.50 -13.59
N LYS A 111 -5.32 22.10 -14.14
CA LYS A 111 -4.75 22.70 -15.34
C LYS A 111 -5.66 22.47 -16.56
N ILE A 112 -6.21 21.27 -16.70
CA ILE A 112 -7.15 20.94 -17.77
C ILE A 112 -8.44 21.76 -17.62
N ASP A 113 -9.00 21.83 -16.41
CA ASP A 113 -10.22 22.62 -16.15
C ASP A 113 -10.02 24.11 -16.43
N SER A 114 -8.84 24.67 -16.18
CA SER A 114 -8.54 26.08 -16.49
C SER A 114 -8.37 26.35 -17.99
N GLN A 115 -7.95 25.36 -18.77
CA GLN A 115 -7.81 25.48 -20.23
C GLN A 115 -9.16 25.31 -20.96
N SER A 116 -10.11 24.63 -20.37
CA SER A 116 -11.44 24.42 -20.96
C SER A 116 -12.42 25.61 -20.75
N ASN A 117 -12.03 26.54 -19.89
CA ASN A 117 -12.73 27.80 -19.69
C ASN A 117 -12.03 28.93 -20.48
#